data_7b3e7b39ff3f37550fc9c2ca6c786d29
#
_entry.id   7b3e7b39ff3f37550fc9c2ca6c786d29
#
_cell.length_a   1.000
_cell.length_b   1.000
_cell.length_c   1.000
_cell.angle_alpha   90.00
_cell.angle_beta   90.00
_cell.angle_gamma   90.00
#
_symmetry.space_group_name_H-M   'P 1'
#
loop_
_entity.id
_entity.type
_entity.pdbx_description
1 polymer ?
#
loop_
_entity_poly.entity_id
_entity_poly.type
_entity_poly.pdbx_seq_one_letter_code
_entity_poly.pdbx_strand_id
1 'polypeptide(L)'
;MMMCGGFDNEELDADDEVKALALEMKPKVEKALGTTFGTFEAVKYVTQVVAGTNYKIKVKVGDEQYVHIKVFVPLPCKNAPNKLLYQEAGKSLEDKL
;
A
#
# COMPACT_ATOMS: atom_id res chain seq x y z
N MET A 1 18.32 -0.20 19.63
CA MET A 1 18.79 -1.12 18.63
C MET A 1 17.97 -1.06 17.35
N MET A 2 18.65 -1.08 16.24
CA MET A 2 17.98 -1.02 14.95
C MET A 2 17.47 -2.39 14.53
N MET A 3 16.24 -2.45 14.10
CA MET A 3 15.64 -3.66 13.56
C MET A 3 15.56 -3.53 12.05
N CYS A 4 16.40 -4.24 11.35
CA CYS A 4 16.30 -4.28 9.90
C CYS A 4 15.10 -5.13 9.50
N GLY A 5 14.33 -4.64 8.56
CA GLY A 5 13.20 -5.38 8.05
C GLY A 5 11.92 -5.28 8.85
N GLY A 6 11.89 -4.51 9.93
CA GLY A 6 10.67 -4.29 10.69
C GLY A 6 9.84 -3.16 10.08
N PHE A 7 8.51 -3.26 10.19
CA PHE A 7 7.65 -2.14 9.82
C PHE A 7 7.56 -1.17 10.98
N ASP A 8 7.45 0.12 10.66
CA ASP A 8 7.17 1.12 11.67
C ASP A 8 5.80 0.85 12.28
N ASN A 9 5.71 1.04 13.60
CA ASN A 9 4.43 0.88 14.29
C ASN A 9 3.52 2.07 14.06
N GLU A 10 4.08 3.19 13.61
CA GLU A 10 3.33 4.42 13.42
C GLU A 10 2.88 4.55 11.98
N GLU A 11 1.57 4.63 11.78
CA GLU A 11 1.00 4.87 10.46
C GLU A 11 1.13 6.34 10.12
N LEU A 12 1.68 6.62 8.95
CA LEU A 12 1.88 7.98 8.46
C LEU A 12 0.76 8.36 7.51
N ASP A 13 0.47 9.64 7.41
CA ASP A 13 -0.49 10.13 6.42
C ASP A 13 0.09 9.97 5.03
N ALA A 14 -0.74 9.50 4.09
CA ALA A 14 -0.30 9.28 2.73
C ALA A 14 0.08 10.62 2.09
N ASP A 15 1.28 10.67 1.53
CA ASP A 15 1.74 11.82 0.77
C ASP A 15 1.47 11.60 -0.72
N ASP A 16 1.84 12.58 -1.56
CA ASP A 16 1.57 12.49 -3.00
C ASP A 16 2.25 11.28 -3.64
N GLU A 17 3.42 10.92 -3.16
CA GLU A 17 4.18 9.79 -3.67
C GLU A 17 3.47 8.47 -3.38
N VAL A 18 2.96 8.31 -2.16
CA VAL A 18 2.22 7.11 -1.77
C VAL A 18 0.89 7.05 -2.49
N LYS A 19 0.22 8.18 -2.67
CA LYS A 19 -1.03 8.25 -3.42
C LYS A 19 -0.82 7.83 -4.87
N ALA A 20 0.26 8.27 -5.49
CA ALA A 20 0.60 7.88 -6.86
C ALA A 20 0.92 6.39 -6.95
N LEU A 21 1.63 5.85 -5.96
CA LEU A 21 1.94 4.43 -5.92
C LEU A 21 0.68 3.59 -5.80
N ALA A 22 -0.26 4.02 -4.97
CA ALA A 22 -1.54 3.32 -4.82
C ALA A 22 -2.32 3.33 -6.13
N LEU A 23 -2.36 4.47 -6.82
CA LEU A 23 -3.06 4.56 -8.10
C LEU A 23 -2.42 3.69 -9.16
N GLU A 24 -1.10 3.55 -9.13
CA GLU A 24 -0.40 2.65 -10.03
C GLU A 24 -0.85 1.20 -9.83
N MET A 25 -1.15 0.83 -8.59
CA MET A 25 -1.55 -0.54 -8.26
C MET A 25 -3.05 -0.78 -8.43
N LYS A 26 -3.85 0.27 -8.60
CA LYS A 26 -5.31 0.17 -8.68
C LYS A 26 -5.80 -0.90 -9.65
N PRO A 27 -5.35 -0.94 -10.91
CA PRO A 27 -5.83 -1.95 -11.85
C PRO A 27 -5.52 -3.37 -11.37
N LYS A 28 -4.36 -3.57 -10.76
CA LYS A 28 -3.95 -4.87 -10.26
C LYS A 28 -4.80 -5.30 -9.08
N VAL A 29 -5.11 -4.36 -8.19
CA VAL A 29 -5.96 -4.62 -7.02
C VAL A 29 -7.38 -4.94 -7.48
N GLU A 30 -7.91 -4.18 -8.43
CA GLU A 30 -9.24 -4.42 -8.97
C GLU A 30 -9.34 -5.82 -9.59
N LYS A 31 -8.34 -6.20 -10.36
CA LYS A 31 -8.30 -7.51 -10.98
C LYS A 31 -8.22 -8.63 -9.93
N ALA A 32 -7.39 -8.45 -8.92
CA ALA A 32 -7.20 -9.45 -7.87
C ALA A 32 -8.46 -9.65 -7.03
N LEU A 33 -9.20 -8.57 -6.77
CA LEU A 33 -10.43 -8.64 -5.97
C LEU A 33 -11.68 -8.86 -6.81
N GLY A 34 -11.57 -8.80 -8.13
CA GLY A 34 -12.69 -9.02 -9.01
C GLY A 34 -13.74 -7.91 -8.97
N THR A 35 -13.32 -6.68 -8.71
CA THR A 35 -14.24 -5.55 -8.61
C THR A 35 -13.60 -4.28 -9.16
N THR A 36 -14.42 -3.26 -9.34
CA THR A 36 -13.96 -1.95 -9.80
C THR A 36 -14.26 -0.91 -8.73
N PHE A 37 -13.30 -0.03 -8.48
CA PHE A 37 -13.46 1.01 -7.47
C PHE A 37 -13.65 2.37 -8.12
N GLY A 38 -14.72 3.07 -7.73
CA GLY A 38 -14.93 4.46 -8.13
C GLY A 38 -14.05 5.41 -7.33
N THR A 39 -13.71 5.03 -6.10
CA THR A 39 -12.81 5.79 -5.23
C THR A 39 -11.64 4.88 -4.88
N PHE A 40 -10.42 5.42 -4.95
CA PHE A 40 -9.22 4.66 -4.61
C PHE A 40 -8.16 5.65 -4.12
N GLU A 41 -8.26 6.01 -2.85
CA GLU A 41 -7.42 7.05 -2.27
C GLU A 41 -6.60 6.51 -1.11
N ALA A 42 -5.28 6.58 -1.22
CA ALA A 42 -4.40 6.20 -0.12
C ALA A 42 -4.58 7.20 1.02
N VAL A 43 -4.73 6.71 2.24
CA VAL A 43 -4.93 7.58 3.41
C VAL A 43 -3.82 7.41 4.44
N LYS A 44 -3.34 6.20 4.65
CA LYS A 44 -2.27 5.90 5.62
C LYS A 44 -1.31 4.88 5.04
N TYR A 45 -0.08 4.87 5.54
CA TYR A 45 0.89 3.87 5.11
C TYR A 45 1.95 3.63 6.17
N VAL A 46 2.61 2.48 6.08
CA VAL A 46 3.82 2.17 6.83
C VAL A 46 4.83 1.58 5.86
N THR A 47 6.10 1.67 6.21
CA THR A 47 7.17 1.18 5.34
C THR A 47 8.09 0.21 6.06
N GLN A 48 8.72 -0.64 5.27
CA GLN A 48 9.77 -1.55 5.74
C GLN A 48 10.90 -1.49 4.74
N VAL A 49 12.07 -1.07 5.19
CA VAL A 49 13.23 -0.98 4.31
C VAL A 49 13.93 -2.33 4.27
N VAL A 50 14.08 -2.85 3.06
CA VAL A 50 14.75 -4.12 2.78
C VAL A 50 15.69 -3.86 1.61
N ALA A 51 15.86 -4.80 0.69
CA ALA A 51 16.57 -4.52 -0.57
C ALA A 51 15.59 -3.83 -1.51
N GLY A 52 15.18 -2.64 -1.15
CA GLY A 52 14.08 -1.88 -1.70
C GLY A 52 13.21 -1.40 -0.57
N THR A 53 11.96 -1.14 -0.81
CA THR A 53 11.01 -0.71 0.23
C THR A 53 9.68 -1.43 0.06
N ASN A 54 9.19 -2.02 1.15
CA ASN A 54 7.83 -2.54 1.20
C ASN A 54 6.93 -1.45 1.77
N TYR A 55 5.82 -1.19 1.09
CA TYR A 55 4.80 -0.27 1.57
C TYR A 55 3.55 -1.05 1.92
N LYS A 56 3.01 -0.84 3.11
CA LYS A 56 1.65 -1.25 3.41
C LYS A 56 0.80 0.01 3.39
N ILE A 57 -0.22 0.02 2.56
CA ILE A 57 -1.02 1.22 2.31
C ILE A 57 -2.48 0.92 2.62
N LYS A 58 -3.09 1.81 3.39
CA LYS A 58 -4.53 1.78 3.64
C LYS A 58 -5.18 2.67 2.60
N VAL A 59 -6.03 2.08 1.76
CA VAL A 59 -6.68 2.77 0.65
C VAL A 59 -8.17 2.85 0.90
N LYS A 60 -8.72 4.07 0.86
CA LYS A 60 -10.17 4.27 0.96
C LYS A 60 -10.80 3.99 -0.39
N VAL A 61 -11.77 3.09 -0.42
CA VAL A 61 -12.44 2.71 -1.66
C VAL A 61 -13.95 3.00 -1.64
N GLY A 62 -14.46 3.51 -0.53
CA GLY A 62 -15.86 3.89 -0.37
C GLY A 62 -16.09 4.43 1.02
N ASP A 63 -17.35 4.72 1.36
CA ASP A 63 -17.70 5.20 2.69
C ASP A 63 -17.38 4.10 3.70
N GLU A 64 -16.45 4.38 4.61
CA GLU A 64 -16.01 3.45 5.64
C GLU A 64 -15.55 2.10 5.09
N GLN A 65 -15.13 2.06 3.83
CA GLN A 65 -14.62 0.86 3.20
C GLN A 65 -13.16 1.06 2.81
N TYR A 66 -12.31 0.17 3.25
CA TYR A 66 -10.86 0.28 3.05
C TYR A 66 -10.28 -1.03 2.56
N VAL A 67 -9.20 -0.91 1.80
CA VAL A 67 -8.41 -2.06 1.34
C VAL A 67 -6.98 -1.83 1.80
N HIS A 68 -6.38 -2.86 2.38
CA HIS A 68 -4.96 -2.82 2.69
C HIS A 68 -4.19 -3.50 1.56
N ILE A 69 -3.18 -2.82 1.03
CA ILE A 69 -2.33 -3.39 0.00
C ILE A 69 -0.88 -3.35 0.45
N LYS A 70 -0.10 -4.28 -0.04
CA LYS A 70 1.34 -4.30 0.18
C LYS A 70 2.03 -4.25 -1.16
N VAL A 71 2.92 -3.26 -1.33
CA VAL A 71 3.62 -3.02 -2.59
C VAL A 71 5.12 -3.04 -2.33
N PHE A 72 5.85 -3.75 -3.17
CA PHE A 72 7.30 -3.73 -3.14
C PHE A 72 7.82 -2.76 -4.19
N VAL A 73 8.62 -1.80 -3.75
CA VAL A 73 9.29 -0.84 -4.62
C VAL A 73 10.77 -1.21 -4.63
N PRO A 74 11.29 -1.74 -5.75
CA PRO A 74 12.69 -2.14 -5.80
C PRO A 74 13.63 -0.94 -5.78
N LEU A 75 14.89 -1.18 -5.46
CA LEU A 75 15.90 -0.14 -5.52
C LEU A 75 16.01 0.38 -6.95
N PRO A 76 16.25 1.70 -7.14
CA PRO A 76 16.37 2.27 -8.49
C PRO A 76 17.40 1.57 -9.37
N CYS A 77 18.47 1.07 -8.77
CA CYS A 77 19.54 0.40 -9.52
C CYS A 77 19.11 -0.96 -10.09
N LYS A 78 18.00 -1.52 -9.62
CA LYS A 78 17.49 -2.80 -10.14
C LYS A 78 16.67 -2.63 -11.40
N ASN A 79 16.22 -1.42 -11.68
CA ASN A 79 15.43 -1.13 -12.87
C ASN A 79 14.25 -2.09 -13.08
N ALA A 80 13.61 -2.47 -11.98
CA ALA A 80 12.48 -3.39 -11.98
C ALA A 80 11.20 -2.66 -11.63
N PRO A 81 10.02 -3.15 -12.09
CA PRO A 81 8.76 -2.49 -11.78
C PRO A 81 8.34 -2.72 -10.35
N ASN A 82 7.49 -1.83 -9.85
CA ASN A 82 6.85 -2.00 -8.56
C ASN A 82 5.92 -3.22 -8.61
N LYS A 83 5.80 -3.91 -7.49
CA LYS A 83 5.06 -5.16 -7.46
C LYS A 83 4.02 -5.16 -6.35
N LEU A 84 2.79 -5.49 -6.70
CA LEU A 84 1.73 -5.70 -5.72
C LEU A 84 1.92 -7.08 -5.09
N LEU A 85 2.12 -7.12 -3.77
CA LEU A 85 2.38 -8.37 -3.06
C LEU A 85 1.10 -9.00 -2.51
N TYR A 86 0.17 -8.18 -2.00
CA TYR A 86 -1.12 -8.68 -1.58
C TYR A 86 -2.12 -7.52 -1.47
N GLN A 87 -3.39 -7.89 -1.38
CA GLN A 87 -4.49 -6.97 -1.17
C GLN A 87 -5.51 -7.64 -0.24
N GLU A 88 -6.05 -6.86 0.69
CA GLU A 88 -7.06 -7.33 1.64
C GLU A 88 -8.21 -6.33 1.70
N ALA A 89 -9.39 -6.76 1.27
CA ALA A 89 -10.60 -5.94 1.34
C ALA A 89 -11.29 -6.08 2.70
N GLY A 90 -12.33 -5.31 2.90
CA GLY A 90 -13.14 -5.41 4.11
C GLY A 90 -12.48 -4.85 5.36
N LYS A 91 -11.58 -3.90 5.19
CA LYS A 91 -10.91 -3.25 6.32
C LYS A 91 -11.63 -1.98 6.71
N SER A 92 -11.35 -1.49 7.91
CA SER A 92 -11.87 -0.21 8.39
C SER A 92 -10.70 0.75 8.64
N LEU A 93 -11.03 2.01 8.87
CA LEU A 93 -10.00 3.02 9.15
C LEU A 93 -9.17 2.66 10.38
N GLU A 94 -9.78 2.01 11.34
CA GLU A 94 -9.13 1.66 12.61
C GLU A 94 -8.31 0.38 12.55
N ASP A 95 -8.49 -0.43 11.51
CA ASP A 95 -7.69 -1.64 11.36
C ASP A 95 -6.23 -1.25 11.12
N LYS A 96 -5.34 -1.89 11.84
CA LYS A 96 -3.90 -1.61 11.68
C LYS A 96 -3.36 -2.24 10.40
N LEU A 97 -2.45 -1.51 9.78
CA LEU A 97 -1.71 -2.03 8.64
C LEU A 97 -0.72 -3.18 9.06
#